data_08af92d82854bec557ff833f6cf224ce
#
_entry.id   08af92d82854bec557ff833f6cf224ce
#
_cell.length_a   1.000
_cell.length_b   1.000
_cell.length_c   1.000
_cell.angle_alpha   90.00
_cell.angle_beta   90.00
_cell.angle_gamma   90.00
#
_symmetry.space_group_name_H-M   'P 1'
#
loop_
_entity.id
_entity.type
_entity.pdbx_description
1 polymer ?
#
loop_
_entity_poly.entity_id
_entity_poly.type
_entity_poly.pdbx_seq_one_letter_code
_entity_poly.pdbx_strand_id
1 'polypeptide(L)'
;MAGKMLPNRMKAKVAAREPVFGVSVMFPSPQVVEMIGEIGFDWVLIDCEHGSMSPETAELMCLAAERHGMTPIVRPEASRPEVLMRYLDRGAMGLQVPHVNTKAEAVAAVRAAKYYPLGDRGLARGQRSTGYGLAGGSIAEYTAASNRETLVCVQIEEKEALDNLADILTVEGVDVFFVGPTDLSQSLGYPGQRDHPVVKRAVDAAFERIHTAGKAAGTTCSADDVAANVKNGILYHYTHVATFMSYYGRHFLKQAGR
;
A
#
# COMPACT_ATOMS: atom_id res chain seq x y z
N MET A 1 -2.68 24.89 15.32
CA MET A 1 -2.75 23.45 15.65
C MET A 1 -1.39 22.87 15.34
N ALA A 2 -0.77 22.21 16.32
CA ALA A 2 0.57 21.64 16.18
C ALA A 2 0.64 20.70 14.98
N GLY A 3 1.80 20.54 14.35
CA GLY A 3 2.08 19.61 13.24
C GLY A 3 1.63 18.19 13.57
N LYS A 4 0.34 18.00 13.55
CA LYS A 4 -0.29 16.77 13.96
C LYS A 4 -0.29 15.84 12.77
N MET A 5 0.51 14.79 12.83
CA MET A 5 0.35 13.64 11.94
C MET A 5 -1.15 13.32 11.89
N LEU A 6 -1.74 13.28 10.70
CA LEU A 6 -3.15 12.91 10.55
C LEU A 6 -3.35 11.46 10.98
N PRO A 7 -4.46 11.13 11.65
CA PRO A 7 -4.76 9.74 11.99
C PRO A 7 -4.95 8.91 10.72
N ASN A 8 -4.28 7.78 10.66
CA ASN A 8 -4.40 6.83 9.56
C ASN A 8 -5.62 5.94 9.79
N ARG A 9 -6.77 6.38 9.25
CA ARG A 9 -8.06 5.68 9.40
C ARG A 9 -8.02 4.27 8.79
N MET A 10 -7.33 4.11 7.66
CA MET A 10 -7.17 2.81 7.02
C MET A 10 -6.38 1.85 7.91
N LYS A 11 -5.24 2.30 8.47
CA LYS A 11 -4.45 1.49 9.41
C LYS A 11 -5.28 1.06 10.64
N ALA A 12 -6.10 1.97 11.16
CA ALA A 12 -6.99 1.66 12.28
C ALA A 12 -8.02 0.58 11.92
N LYS A 13 -8.64 0.65 10.72
CA LYS A 13 -9.55 -0.39 10.22
C LYS A 13 -8.85 -1.74 10.07
N VAL A 14 -7.67 -1.78 9.44
CA VAL A 14 -6.89 -3.02 9.29
C VAL A 14 -6.58 -3.64 10.66
N ALA A 15 -6.16 -2.82 11.64
CA ALA A 15 -5.91 -3.27 13.00
C ALA A 15 -7.18 -3.81 13.69
N ALA A 16 -8.35 -3.24 13.40
CA ALA A 16 -9.66 -3.71 13.85
C ALA A 16 -10.19 -4.92 13.05
N ARG A 17 -9.42 -5.47 12.11
CA ARG A 17 -9.82 -6.56 11.20
C ARG A 17 -10.99 -6.20 10.28
N GLU A 18 -11.13 -4.93 9.96
CA GLU A 18 -12.10 -4.43 9.00
C GLU A 18 -11.45 -4.34 7.60
N PRO A 19 -12.15 -4.74 6.52
CA PRO A 19 -11.63 -4.63 5.17
C PRO A 19 -11.54 -3.16 4.73
N VAL A 20 -10.50 -2.84 3.95
CA VAL A 20 -10.29 -1.52 3.37
C VAL A 20 -10.12 -1.61 1.86
N PHE A 21 -10.70 -0.63 1.16
CA PHE A 21 -10.79 -0.63 -0.30
C PHE A 21 -10.07 0.59 -0.88
N GLY A 22 -9.19 0.35 -1.84
CA GLY A 22 -8.40 1.38 -2.49
C GLY A 22 -8.38 1.27 -4.00
N VAL A 23 -7.77 2.26 -4.61
CA VAL A 23 -7.54 2.32 -6.06
C VAL A 23 -6.08 2.66 -6.35
N SER A 24 -5.46 1.90 -7.24
CA SER A 24 -4.11 2.20 -7.74
C SER A 24 -4.18 3.18 -8.90
N VAL A 25 -3.38 4.24 -8.79
CA VAL A 25 -3.19 5.28 -9.81
C VAL A 25 -1.73 5.24 -10.26
N MET A 26 -1.51 5.00 -11.55
CA MET A 26 -0.18 4.79 -12.17
C MET A 26 0.28 5.99 -13.02
N PHE A 27 -0.45 7.09 -12.99
CA PHE A 27 -0.14 8.30 -13.77
C PHE A 27 -0.43 9.57 -12.95
N PRO A 28 0.26 10.68 -13.24
CA PRO A 28 0.07 11.94 -12.53
C PRO A 28 -1.34 12.51 -12.70
N SER A 29 -2.20 12.36 -11.69
CA SER A 29 -3.53 12.99 -11.69
C SER A 29 -4.11 13.15 -10.28
N PRO A 30 -3.87 14.28 -9.62
CA PRO A 30 -4.58 14.64 -8.39
C PRO A 30 -6.10 14.63 -8.56
N GLN A 31 -6.60 15.00 -9.74
CA GLN A 31 -8.04 15.03 -10.05
C GLN A 31 -8.66 13.62 -9.99
N VAL A 32 -7.97 12.61 -10.49
CA VAL A 32 -8.43 11.21 -10.37
C VAL A 32 -8.45 10.78 -8.91
N VAL A 33 -7.48 11.20 -8.10
CA VAL A 33 -7.48 10.93 -6.66
C VAL A 33 -8.68 11.58 -5.97
N GLU A 34 -9.04 12.83 -6.32
CA GLU A 34 -10.24 13.48 -5.80
C GLU A 34 -11.52 12.69 -6.19
N MET A 35 -11.64 12.26 -7.46
CA MET A 35 -12.78 11.45 -7.92
C MET A 35 -12.88 10.13 -7.12
N ILE A 36 -11.77 9.47 -6.84
CA ILE A 36 -11.71 8.25 -6.02
C ILE A 36 -12.23 8.53 -4.60
N GLY A 37 -11.85 9.69 -4.04
CA GLY A 37 -12.32 10.12 -2.72
C GLY A 37 -13.82 10.44 -2.69
N GLU A 38 -14.35 11.12 -3.70
CA GLU A 38 -15.78 11.40 -3.82
C GLU A 38 -16.64 10.12 -3.97
N ILE A 39 -16.07 9.06 -4.57
CA ILE A 39 -16.74 7.74 -4.65
C ILE A 39 -16.80 7.07 -3.26
N GLY A 40 -15.89 7.41 -2.35
CA GLY A 40 -15.89 6.90 -0.97
C GLY A 40 -14.91 5.77 -0.69
N PHE A 41 -13.82 5.67 -1.45
CA PHE A 41 -12.74 4.73 -1.15
C PHE A 41 -11.96 5.12 0.11
N ASP A 42 -11.44 4.14 0.85
CA ASP A 42 -10.68 4.37 2.08
C ASP A 42 -9.29 4.92 1.83
N TRP A 43 -8.69 4.56 0.69
CA TRP A 43 -7.30 4.85 0.40
C TRP A 43 -6.96 4.84 -1.09
N VAL A 44 -5.82 5.40 -1.44
CA VAL A 44 -5.26 5.40 -2.79
C VAL A 44 -3.84 4.85 -2.78
N LEU A 45 -3.52 3.98 -3.75
CA LEU A 45 -2.15 3.57 -4.04
C LEU A 45 -1.58 4.50 -5.12
N ILE A 46 -0.60 5.31 -4.74
CA ILE A 46 0.20 6.12 -5.65
C ILE A 46 1.37 5.26 -6.09
N ASP A 47 1.27 4.75 -7.31
CA ASP A 47 2.20 3.75 -7.83
C ASP A 47 3.38 4.42 -8.53
N CYS A 48 4.53 4.47 -7.84
CA CYS A 48 5.77 5.02 -8.36
C CYS A 48 6.71 3.94 -8.91
N GLU A 49 6.38 2.65 -8.75
CA GLU A 49 7.15 1.55 -9.30
C GLU A 49 6.86 1.36 -10.80
N HIS A 50 5.59 1.16 -11.16
CA HIS A 50 5.16 0.97 -12.54
C HIS A 50 4.54 2.22 -13.15
N GLY A 51 4.29 3.24 -12.35
CA GLY A 51 3.71 4.52 -12.77
C GLY A 51 4.76 5.54 -13.20
N SER A 52 4.30 6.58 -13.89
CA SER A 52 5.14 7.70 -14.35
C SER A 52 5.19 8.85 -13.33
N MET A 53 5.34 8.53 -12.02
CA MET A 53 5.29 9.49 -10.92
C MET A 53 6.67 10.06 -10.58
N SER A 54 6.76 11.37 -10.36
CA SER A 54 7.84 11.99 -9.61
C SER A 54 7.47 12.14 -8.12
N PRO A 55 8.44 12.34 -7.22
CA PRO A 55 8.14 12.66 -5.82
C PRO A 55 7.26 13.90 -5.64
N GLU A 56 7.39 14.92 -6.49
CA GLU A 56 6.55 16.13 -6.49
C GLU A 56 5.11 15.80 -6.87
N THR A 57 4.92 14.96 -7.90
CA THR A 57 3.59 14.50 -8.29
C THR A 57 2.94 13.67 -7.19
N ALA A 58 3.70 12.76 -6.57
CA ALA A 58 3.21 11.96 -5.44
C ALA A 58 2.77 12.86 -4.28
N GLU A 59 3.49 13.97 -3.99
CA GLU A 59 3.10 14.95 -2.97
C GLU A 59 1.74 15.59 -3.29
N LEU A 60 1.51 16.01 -4.53
CA LEU A 60 0.22 16.59 -4.97
C LEU A 60 -0.92 15.57 -4.86
N MET A 61 -0.66 14.30 -5.18
CA MET A 61 -1.66 13.24 -5.03
C MET A 61 -1.94 12.90 -3.56
N CYS A 62 -0.93 12.99 -2.68
CA CYS A 62 -1.15 12.89 -1.23
C CYS A 62 -2.05 14.03 -0.72
N LEU A 63 -1.84 15.27 -1.20
CA LEU A 63 -2.70 16.42 -0.85
C LEU A 63 -4.15 16.20 -1.26
N ALA A 64 -4.39 15.69 -2.47
CA ALA A 64 -5.73 15.36 -2.95
C ALA A 64 -6.38 14.28 -2.08
N ALA A 65 -5.66 13.21 -1.74
CA ALA A 65 -6.16 12.15 -0.87
C ALA A 65 -6.53 12.65 0.53
N GLU A 66 -5.65 13.45 1.15
CA GLU A 66 -5.89 14.03 2.48
C GLU A 66 -7.15 14.90 2.55
N ARG A 67 -7.42 15.69 1.49
CA ARG A 67 -8.62 16.53 1.41
C ARG A 67 -9.91 15.71 1.56
N HIS A 68 -9.92 14.48 1.07
CA HIS A 68 -11.08 13.56 1.12
C HIS A 68 -11.01 12.58 2.30
N GLY A 69 -10.03 12.72 3.19
CA GLY A 69 -9.83 11.83 4.33
C GLY A 69 -9.40 10.41 3.96
N MET A 70 -8.96 10.21 2.71
CA MET A 70 -8.33 8.97 2.27
C MET A 70 -6.90 8.85 2.77
N THR A 71 -6.43 7.62 2.95
CA THR A 71 -5.04 7.34 3.28
C THR A 71 -4.19 7.22 2.00
N PRO A 72 -3.23 8.12 1.75
CA PRO A 72 -2.29 7.96 0.64
C PRO A 72 -1.21 6.93 1.00
N ILE A 73 -1.14 5.84 0.26
CA ILE A 73 -0.08 4.84 0.30
C ILE A 73 0.75 4.99 -0.97
N VAL A 74 2.08 4.98 -0.84
CA VAL A 74 2.97 4.99 -2.00
C VAL A 74 3.59 3.62 -2.18
N ARG A 75 3.58 3.11 -3.43
CA ARG A 75 4.46 2.02 -3.85
C ARG A 75 5.71 2.65 -4.47
N PRO A 76 6.84 2.61 -3.79
CA PRO A 76 8.07 3.24 -4.27
C PRO A 76 8.72 2.44 -5.39
N GLU A 77 9.54 3.10 -6.21
CA GLU A 77 10.31 2.47 -7.28
C GLU A 77 11.48 1.59 -6.79
N ALA A 78 11.80 1.67 -5.50
CA ALA A 78 12.83 0.83 -4.88
C ALA A 78 12.65 0.79 -3.36
N SER A 79 13.12 -0.28 -2.73
CA SER A 79 13.06 -0.50 -1.27
C SER A 79 14.21 0.17 -0.49
N ARG A 80 14.98 1.07 -1.11
CA ARG A 80 16.11 1.76 -0.47
C ARG A 80 15.64 2.79 0.56
N PRO A 81 16.29 2.89 1.74
CA PRO A 81 15.84 3.77 2.84
C PRO A 81 15.63 5.23 2.43
N GLU A 82 16.51 5.79 1.60
CA GLU A 82 16.41 7.18 1.13
C GLU A 82 15.24 7.41 0.17
N VAL A 83 14.80 6.37 -0.55
CA VAL A 83 13.62 6.41 -1.42
C VAL A 83 12.36 6.36 -0.57
N LEU A 84 12.28 5.43 0.36
CA LEU A 84 11.14 5.26 1.28
C LEU A 84 10.91 6.53 2.10
N MET A 85 11.97 7.09 2.69
CA MET A 85 11.93 8.33 3.46
C MET A 85 11.38 9.48 2.62
N ARG A 86 11.80 9.61 1.35
CA ARG A 86 11.41 10.71 0.46
C ARG A 86 9.89 10.80 0.31
N TYR A 87 9.20 9.68 0.11
CA TYR A 87 7.74 9.67 -0.03
C TYR A 87 7.01 9.93 1.28
N LEU A 88 7.52 9.38 2.39
CA LEU A 88 6.96 9.64 3.71
C LEU A 88 7.10 11.13 4.11
N ASP A 89 8.20 11.78 3.74
CA ASP A 89 8.42 13.21 3.99
C ASP A 89 7.47 14.10 3.17
N ARG A 90 6.96 13.59 2.04
CA ARG A 90 6.01 14.30 1.17
C ARG A 90 4.54 14.01 1.48
N GLY A 91 4.25 13.25 2.52
CA GLY A 91 2.89 13.06 3.03
C GLY A 91 2.29 11.69 2.78
N ALA A 92 3.03 10.73 2.23
CA ALA A 92 2.56 9.34 2.26
C ALA A 92 2.33 8.91 3.71
N MET A 93 1.18 8.32 3.98
CA MET A 93 0.81 7.80 5.30
C MET A 93 1.15 6.32 5.46
N GLY A 94 1.78 5.75 4.45
CA GLY A 94 2.31 4.39 4.44
C GLY A 94 2.98 4.07 3.13
N LEU A 95 3.63 2.92 3.13
CA LEU A 95 4.36 2.40 1.98
C LEU A 95 3.89 0.97 1.69
N GLN A 96 3.77 0.65 0.41
CA GLN A 96 3.65 -0.72 -0.09
C GLN A 96 4.98 -1.07 -0.75
N VAL A 97 5.88 -1.71 0.02
CA VAL A 97 7.27 -1.99 -0.38
C VAL A 97 7.32 -3.22 -1.27
N PRO A 98 7.75 -3.09 -2.55
CA PRO A 98 7.80 -4.21 -3.48
C PRO A 98 9.01 -5.12 -3.22
N HIS A 99 8.99 -6.32 -3.78
CA HIS A 99 10.11 -7.27 -3.85
C HIS A 99 10.73 -7.63 -2.49
N VAL A 100 9.90 -7.85 -1.46
CA VAL A 100 10.36 -8.27 -0.13
C VAL A 100 10.45 -9.79 -0.08
N ASN A 101 11.65 -10.33 -0.25
CA ASN A 101 11.91 -11.75 -0.41
C ASN A 101 12.46 -12.43 0.86
N THR A 102 12.98 -11.63 1.80
CA THR A 102 13.61 -12.13 3.01
C THR A 102 13.16 -11.40 4.26
N LYS A 103 13.32 -12.04 5.43
CA LYS A 103 13.12 -11.40 6.72
C LYS A 103 13.95 -10.13 6.88
N ALA A 104 15.21 -10.14 6.39
CA ALA A 104 16.11 -8.99 6.49
C ALA A 104 15.57 -7.78 5.71
N GLU A 105 15.02 -8.01 4.52
CA GLU A 105 14.38 -6.95 3.71
C GLU A 105 13.11 -6.41 4.36
N ALA A 106 12.28 -7.28 4.94
CA ALA A 106 11.10 -6.84 5.69
C ALA A 106 11.47 -5.99 6.91
N VAL A 107 12.50 -6.38 7.67
CA VAL A 107 13.06 -5.58 8.78
C VAL A 107 13.59 -4.25 8.28
N ALA A 108 14.33 -4.24 7.16
CA ALA A 108 14.87 -3.02 6.57
C ALA A 108 13.75 -2.05 6.14
N ALA A 109 12.66 -2.57 5.55
CA ALA A 109 11.49 -1.77 5.17
C ALA A 109 10.84 -1.09 6.40
N VAL A 110 10.65 -1.84 7.50
CA VAL A 110 10.11 -1.28 8.75
C VAL A 110 11.05 -0.21 9.31
N ARG A 111 12.35 -0.50 9.40
CA ARG A 111 13.34 0.44 9.95
C ARG A 111 13.42 1.73 9.14
N ALA A 112 13.37 1.64 7.81
CA ALA A 112 13.37 2.81 6.94
C ALA A 112 12.10 3.67 7.04
N ALA A 113 10.95 3.05 7.38
CA ALA A 113 9.67 3.74 7.51
C ALA A 113 9.44 4.37 8.89
N LYS A 114 10.11 3.89 9.93
CA LYS A 114 9.89 4.27 11.33
C LYS A 114 11.05 5.08 11.91
N TYR A 115 10.73 5.99 12.82
CA TYR A 115 11.72 6.70 13.64
C TYR A 115 12.13 5.86 14.86
N TYR A 116 13.25 6.24 15.48
CA TYR A 116 13.67 5.64 16.76
C TYR A 116 12.51 5.63 17.79
N PRO A 117 12.32 4.58 18.61
CA PRO A 117 13.16 3.37 18.71
C PRO A 117 12.80 2.25 17.73
N LEU A 118 11.78 2.42 16.88
CA LEU A 118 11.27 1.38 15.98
C LEU A 118 12.03 1.29 14.66
N GLY A 119 12.81 2.30 14.31
CA GLY A 119 13.58 2.35 13.08
C GLY A 119 14.59 3.47 13.04
N ASP A 120 15.12 3.72 11.85
CA ASP A 120 16.23 4.64 11.57
C ASP A 120 15.87 5.69 10.51
N ARG A 121 14.58 5.91 10.24
CA ARG A 121 14.15 6.94 9.28
C ARG A 121 14.84 8.28 9.59
N GLY A 122 15.43 8.90 8.58
CA GLY A 122 16.06 10.22 8.70
C GLY A 122 15.04 11.27 9.17
N LEU A 123 15.47 12.14 10.08
CA LEU A 123 14.62 13.15 10.71
C LEU A 123 15.00 14.55 10.23
N ALA A 124 14.06 15.21 9.56
CA ALA A 124 14.14 16.63 9.26
C ALA A 124 12.88 17.35 9.78
N ARG A 125 12.95 18.67 9.90
CA ARG A 125 11.84 19.48 10.44
C ARG A 125 11.12 20.31 9.38
N GLY A 126 11.77 20.54 8.23
CA GLY A 126 11.26 21.43 7.18
C GLY A 126 10.43 20.76 6.09
N GLN A 127 10.16 19.46 6.20
CA GLN A 127 9.39 18.73 5.20
C GLN A 127 7.87 18.87 5.41
N ARG A 128 7.09 18.53 4.38
CA ARG A 128 5.63 18.65 4.39
C ARG A 128 4.99 17.86 5.53
N SER A 129 5.42 16.62 5.78
CA SER A 129 4.86 15.75 6.80
C SER A 129 4.98 16.30 8.23
N THR A 130 5.94 17.20 8.49
CA THR A 130 6.08 17.93 9.77
C THR A 130 5.39 19.31 9.78
N GLY A 131 4.58 19.63 8.75
CA GLY A 131 4.01 20.95 8.58
C GLY A 131 5.06 22.06 8.35
N TYR A 132 6.14 21.73 7.66
CA TYR A 132 7.26 22.64 7.35
C TYR A 132 7.94 23.24 8.59
N GLY A 133 7.78 22.60 9.75
CA GLY A 133 8.24 23.11 11.04
C GLY A 133 7.44 24.30 11.58
N LEU A 134 6.36 24.70 10.89
CA LEU A 134 5.51 25.85 11.22
C LEU A 134 4.29 25.47 12.09
N ALA A 135 3.93 24.20 12.09
CA ALA A 135 2.67 23.74 12.67
C ALA A 135 2.67 23.64 14.21
N GLY A 136 3.76 24.00 14.88
CA GLY A 136 3.92 23.89 16.35
C GLY A 136 4.11 22.43 16.83
N GLY A 137 4.18 22.24 18.14
CA GLY A 137 4.46 20.95 18.77
C GLY A 137 5.93 20.56 18.77
N SER A 138 6.27 19.51 19.52
CA SER A 138 7.64 18.99 19.58
C SER A 138 7.88 17.95 18.48
N ILE A 139 9.13 17.87 18.04
CA ILE A 139 9.54 16.84 17.07
C ILE A 139 9.40 15.43 17.67
N ALA A 140 9.53 15.29 19.00
CA ALA A 140 9.33 14.02 19.69
C ALA A 140 7.87 13.56 19.62
N GLU A 141 6.90 14.45 19.79
CA GLU A 141 5.47 14.14 19.62
C GLU A 141 5.17 13.73 18.17
N TYR A 142 5.75 14.45 17.19
CA TYR A 142 5.59 14.11 15.79
C TYR A 142 6.15 12.72 15.48
N THR A 143 7.37 12.39 15.90
CA THR A 143 8.00 11.09 15.63
C THR A 143 7.23 9.94 16.28
N ALA A 144 6.75 10.13 17.49
CA ALA A 144 5.91 9.15 18.18
C ALA A 144 4.56 8.93 17.44
N ALA A 145 3.91 10.02 16.99
CA ALA A 145 2.69 9.94 16.21
C ALA A 145 2.94 9.29 14.84
N SER A 146 4.01 9.68 14.13
CA SER A 146 4.40 9.10 12.86
C SER A 146 4.64 7.58 12.97
N ASN A 147 5.31 7.13 14.02
CA ASN A 147 5.52 5.71 14.27
C ASN A 147 4.20 4.93 14.44
N ARG A 148 3.18 5.52 15.06
CA ARG A 148 1.87 4.89 15.18
C ARG A 148 1.09 4.88 13.89
N GLU A 149 1.09 6.01 13.17
CA GLU A 149 0.19 6.23 12.03
C GLU A 149 0.77 5.71 10.71
N THR A 150 2.09 5.63 10.53
CA THR A 150 2.68 5.12 9.29
C THR A 150 2.37 3.63 9.11
N LEU A 151 1.73 3.27 8.00
CA LEU A 151 1.47 1.88 7.62
C LEU A 151 2.64 1.32 6.83
N VAL A 152 3.05 0.09 7.14
CA VAL A 152 4.04 -0.68 6.37
C VAL A 152 3.38 -1.90 5.79
N CYS A 153 3.31 -1.95 4.46
CA CYS A 153 2.87 -3.09 3.69
C CYS A 153 4.08 -3.66 2.93
N VAL A 154 4.27 -4.97 2.96
CA VAL A 154 5.32 -5.67 2.19
C VAL A 154 4.69 -6.55 1.12
N GLN A 155 5.23 -6.55 -0.11
CA GLN A 155 4.75 -7.40 -1.20
C GLN A 155 5.43 -8.76 -1.19
N ILE A 156 4.60 -9.81 -1.17
CA ILE A 156 4.95 -11.22 -1.32
C ILE A 156 4.59 -11.62 -2.74
N GLU A 157 5.53 -11.50 -3.65
CA GLU A 157 5.25 -11.57 -5.09
C GLU A 157 6.28 -12.35 -5.89
N GLU A 158 7.22 -12.98 -5.19
CA GLU A 158 8.22 -13.85 -5.80
C GLU A 158 8.25 -15.21 -5.10
N LYS A 159 8.74 -16.22 -5.83
CA LYS A 159 8.89 -17.58 -5.28
C LYS A 159 9.75 -17.57 -4.00
N GLU A 160 10.83 -16.79 -3.99
CA GLU A 160 11.71 -16.67 -2.84
C GLU A 160 10.97 -16.13 -1.60
N ALA A 161 10.08 -15.15 -1.79
CA ALA A 161 9.24 -14.63 -0.70
C ALA A 161 8.32 -15.71 -0.13
N LEU A 162 7.76 -16.59 -0.98
CA LEU A 162 6.95 -17.72 -0.53
C LEU A 162 7.76 -18.74 0.27
N ASP A 163 8.97 -19.04 -0.20
CA ASP A 163 9.87 -19.98 0.48
C ASP A 163 10.23 -19.45 1.88
N ASN A 164 10.47 -18.15 2.01
CA ASN A 164 10.84 -17.46 3.25
C ASN A 164 9.65 -16.89 4.06
N LEU A 165 8.40 -17.13 3.63
CA LEU A 165 7.23 -16.45 4.19
C LEU A 165 7.09 -16.65 5.71
N ALA A 166 7.45 -17.83 6.24
CA ALA A 166 7.38 -18.08 7.68
C ALA A 166 8.25 -17.10 8.48
N ASP A 167 9.46 -16.83 8.00
CA ASP A 167 10.39 -15.91 8.64
C ASP A 167 9.97 -14.44 8.45
N ILE A 168 9.46 -14.09 7.27
CA ILE A 168 8.95 -12.75 6.96
C ILE A 168 7.76 -12.42 7.88
N LEU A 169 6.86 -13.36 8.14
CA LEU A 169 5.69 -13.19 9.02
C LEU A 169 6.05 -12.94 10.49
N THR A 170 7.29 -13.25 10.91
CA THR A 170 7.77 -12.94 12.27
C THR A 170 8.17 -11.48 12.46
N VAL A 171 8.25 -10.68 11.39
CA VAL A 171 8.73 -9.30 11.48
C VAL A 171 7.66 -8.40 12.11
N GLU A 172 8.03 -7.80 13.24
CA GLU A 172 7.18 -6.82 13.91
C GLU A 172 7.21 -5.47 13.15
N GLY A 173 6.06 -4.77 13.17
CA GLY A 173 5.93 -3.46 12.50
C GLY A 173 5.49 -3.52 11.04
N VAL A 174 5.38 -4.71 10.45
CA VAL A 174 4.65 -4.92 9.19
C VAL A 174 3.16 -5.00 9.49
N ASP A 175 2.38 -4.10 8.90
CA ASP A 175 0.93 -4.00 9.10
C ASP A 175 0.15 -4.89 8.12
N VAL A 176 0.64 -5.05 6.88
CA VAL A 176 -0.02 -5.82 5.81
C VAL A 176 1.01 -6.65 5.03
N PHE A 177 0.67 -7.90 4.76
CA PHE A 177 1.41 -8.78 3.85
C PHE A 177 0.59 -8.91 2.56
N PHE A 178 1.04 -8.22 1.52
CA PHE A 178 0.32 -8.14 0.25
C PHE A 178 0.80 -9.24 -0.70
N VAL A 179 -0.09 -10.11 -1.13
CA VAL A 179 0.23 -11.12 -2.14
C VAL A 179 -0.03 -10.54 -3.52
N GLY A 180 1.02 -10.43 -4.36
CA GLY A 180 0.99 -9.92 -5.72
C GLY A 180 0.84 -11.04 -6.76
N PRO A 181 -0.39 -11.42 -7.20
CA PRO A 181 -0.56 -12.62 -8.02
C PRO A 181 0.05 -12.51 -9.42
N THR A 182 0.18 -11.30 -9.96
CA THR A 182 0.74 -11.08 -11.31
C THR A 182 2.24 -11.36 -11.34
N ASP A 183 2.99 -10.72 -10.45
CA ASP A 183 4.44 -10.90 -10.34
C ASP A 183 4.78 -12.30 -9.84
N LEU A 184 3.97 -12.83 -8.92
CA LEU A 184 4.10 -14.20 -8.47
C LEU A 184 3.92 -15.20 -9.62
N SER A 185 2.97 -14.95 -10.55
CA SER A 185 2.82 -15.80 -11.74
C SER A 185 4.07 -15.79 -12.62
N GLN A 186 4.69 -14.63 -12.79
CA GLN A 186 5.96 -14.47 -13.50
C GLN A 186 7.08 -15.26 -12.81
N SER A 187 7.23 -15.08 -11.51
CA SER A 187 8.27 -15.72 -10.70
C SER A 187 8.14 -17.24 -10.65
N LEU A 188 6.92 -17.77 -10.75
CA LEU A 188 6.63 -19.20 -10.79
C LEU A 188 6.76 -19.82 -12.21
N GLY A 189 7.10 -19.02 -13.24
CA GLY A 189 7.25 -19.50 -14.62
C GLY A 189 5.95 -19.56 -15.43
N TYR A 190 4.89 -18.87 -14.96
CA TYR A 190 3.59 -18.79 -15.64
C TYR A 190 3.18 -17.32 -15.89
N PRO A 191 3.97 -16.53 -16.64
CA PRO A 191 3.79 -15.08 -16.73
C PRO A 191 2.38 -14.68 -17.16
N GLY A 192 1.71 -13.86 -16.33
CA GLY A 192 0.36 -13.35 -16.56
C GLY A 192 -0.76 -14.36 -16.34
N GLN A 193 -0.47 -15.64 -16.12
CA GLN A 193 -1.45 -16.72 -15.95
C GLN A 193 -1.89 -16.85 -14.48
N ARG A 194 -2.55 -15.83 -13.94
CA ARG A 194 -2.99 -15.78 -12.53
C ARG A 194 -3.91 -16.95 -12.16
N ASP A 195 -4.68 -17.46 -13.13
CA ASP A 195 -5.61 -18.59 -12.95
C ASP A 195 -4.97 -19.97 -13.12
N HIS A 196 -3.67 -20.02 -13.47
CA HIS A 196 -2.97 -21.30 -13.57
C HIS A 196 -2.99 -22.06 -12.23
N PRO A 197 -3.28 -23.36 -12.21
CA PRO A 197 -3.46 -24.11 -10.96
C PRO A 197 -2.27 -24.04 -9.99
N VAL A 198 -1.04 -23.92 -10.49
CA VAL A 198 0.16 -23.76 -9.67
C VAL A 198 0.15 -22.38 -8.98
N VAL A 199 -0.18 -21.32 -9.72
CA VAL A 199 -0.23 -19.94 -9.21
C VAL A 199 -1.34 -19.81 -8.15
N LYS A 200 -2.55 -20.31 -8.47
CA LYS A 200 -3.68 -20.27 -7.51
C LYS A 200 -3.34 -20.97 -6.20
N ARG A 201 -2.81 -22.20 -6.26
CA ARG A 201 -2.40 -22.93 -5.04
C ARG A 201 -1.34 -22.17 -4.24
N ALA A 202 -0.39 -21.50 -4.91
CA ALA A 202 0.65 -20.73 -4.23
C ALA A 202 0.05 -19.51 -3.52
N VAL A 203 -0.86 -18.78 -4.18
CA VAL A 203 -1.58 -17.63 -3.62
C VAL A 203 -2.45 -18.07 -2.43
N ASP A 204 -3.24 -19.13 -2.59
CA ASP A 204 -4.12 -19.64 -1.53
C ASP A 204 -3.31 -20.08 -0.30
N ALA A 205 -2.20 -20.81 -0.52
CA ALA A 205 -1.30 -21.22 0.55
C ALA A 205 -0.63 -20.03 1.25
N ALA A 206 -0.29 -18.96 0.51
CA ALA A 206 0.24 -17.75 1.12
C ALA A 206 -0.79 -17.07 2.03
N PHE A 207 -2.04 -16.93 1.59
CA PHE A 207 -3.12 -16.37 2.41
C PHE A 207 -3.37 -17.22 3.67
N GLU A 208 -3.42 -18.54 3.54
CA GLU A 208 -3.59 -19.45 4.69
C GLU A 208 -2.48 -19.23 5.73
N ARG A 209 -1.23 -19.14 5.30
CA ARG A 209 -0.07 -18.91 6.20
C ARG A 209 -0.14 -17.54 6.87
N ILE A 210 -0.51 -16.48 6.13
CA ILE A 210 -0.68 -15.13 6.69
C ILE A 210 -1.80 -15.13 7.74
N HIS A 211 -2.94 -15.75 7.45
CA HIS A 211 -4.06 -15.83 8.39
C HIS A 211 -3.71 -16.65 9.62
N THR A 212 -3.06 -17.81 9.47
CA THR A 212 -2.62 -18.66 10.58
C THR A 212 -1.65 -17.93 11.50
N ALA A 213 -0.80 -17.06 10.95
CA ALA A 213 0.08 -16.19 11.72
C ALA A 213 -0.65 -15.01 12.40
N GLY A 214 -1.96 -14.87 12.24
CA GLY A 214 -2.75 -13.77 12.78
C GLY A 214 -2.50 -12.42 12.09
N LYS A 215 -1.84 -12.42 10.93
CA LYS A 215 -1.45 -11.20 10.21
C LYS A 215 -2.55 -10.74 9.24
N ALA A 216 -2.46 -9.50 8.75
CA ALA A 216 -3.38 -8.97 7.74
C ALA A 216 -2.88 -9.27 6.34
N ALA A 217 -3.73 -9.90 5.53
CA ALA A 217 -3.47 -10.16 4.13
C ALA A 217 -4.03 -9.06 3.24
N GLY A 218 -3.34 -8.81 2.11
CA GLY A 218 -3.80 -7.90 1.06
C GLY A 218 -3.64 -8.51 -0.33
N THR A 219 -4.42 -8.00 -1.29
CA THR A 219 -4.27 -8.36 -2.71
C THR A 219 -4.95 -7.34 -3.62
N THR A 220 -4.63 -7.40 -4.92
CA THR A 220 -5.42 -6.73 -5.97
C THR A 220 -6.60 -7.59 -6.38
N CYS A 221 -7.75 -7.00 -6.66
CA CYS A 221 -8.94 -7.72 -7.06
C CYS A 221 -9.78 -6.95 -8.09
N SER A 222 -10.63 -7.69 -8.80
CA SER A 222 -11.70 -7.15 -9.63
C SER A 222 -12.99 -6.94 -8.82
N ALA A 223 -13.99 -6.33 -9.42
CA ALA A 223 -15.33 -6.22 -8.82
C ALA A 223 -15.97 -7.60 -8.60
N ASP A 224 -15.63 -8.59 -9.44
CA ASP A 224 -16.19 -9.94 -9.34
C ASP A 224 -15.54 -10.74 -8.18
N ASP A 225 -14.29 -10.43 -7.83
CA ASP A 225 -13.52 -11.18 -6.82
C ASP A 225 -13.64 -10.61 -5.41
N VAL A 226 -13.94 -9.31 -5.28
CA VAL A 226 -13.84 -8.58 -4.00
C VAL A 226 -14.69 -9.19 -2.88
N ALA A 227 -15.91 -9.60 -3.20
CA ALA A 227 -16.81 -10.20 -2.20
C ALA A 227 -16.29 -11.54 -1.66
N ALA A 228 -15.71 -12.36 -2.53
CA ALA A 228 -15.09 -13.62 -2.14
C ALA A 228 -13.83 -13.38 -1.29
N ASN A 229 -13.00 -12.42 -1.66
CA ASN A 229 -11.80 -12.06 -0.91
C ASN A 229 -12.14 -11.56 0.51
N VAL A 230 -13.15 -10.70 0.65
CA VAL A 230 -13.63 -10.24 1.97
C VAL A 230 -14.12 -11.41 2.81
N LYS A 231 -14.92 -12.30 2.23
CA LYS A 231 -15.41 -13.51 2.91
C LYS A 231 -14.27 -14.43 3.37
N ASN A 232 -13.18 -14.47 2.60
CA ASN A 232 -11.96 -15.23 2.92
C ASN A 232 -11.03 -14.52 3.91
N GLY A 233 -11.45 -13.38 4.49
CA GLY A 233 -10.70 -12.66 5.53
C GLY A 233 -9.54 -11.82 5.02
N ILE A 234 -9.44 -11.57 3.72
CA ILE A 234 -8.47 -10.60 3.18
C ILE A 234 -8.95 -9.20 3.54
N LEU A 235 -8.04 -8.35 4.04
CA LEU A 235 -8.40 -7.04 4.60
C LEU A 235 -8.01 -5.86 3.71
N TYR A 236 -6.93 -5.96 2.97
CA TYR A 236 -6.37 -4.86 2.19
C TYR A 236 -6.58 -5.12 0.69
N HIS A 237 -7.49 -4.36 0.09
CA HIS A 237 -7.90 -4.55 -1.29
C HIS A 237 -7.66 -3.30 -2.12
N TYR A 238 -7.18 -3.49 -3.35
CA TYR A 238 -7.27 -2.44 -4.34
C TYR A 238 -7.55 -2.97 -5.74
N THR A 239 -8.07 -2.08 -6.56
CA THR A 239 -8.19 -2.26 -8.01
C THR A 239 -7.46 -1.11 -8.72
N HIS A 240 -7.42 -1.10 -10.05
CA HIS A 240 -6.74 -0.07 -10.83
C HIS A 240 -7.74 0.87 -11.51
N VAL A 241 -7.39 2.15 -11.66
CA VAL A 241 -8.20 3.12 -12.43
C VAL A 241 -8.52 2.57 -13.83
N ALA A 242 -7.55 1.97 -14.50
CA ALA A 242 -7.74 1.37 -15.83
C ALA A 242 -8.81 0.25 -15.83
N THR A 243 -8.96 -0.48 -14.73
CA THR A 243 -9.99 -1.52 -14.57
C THR A 243 -11.38 -0.90 -14.56
N PHE A 244 -11.60 0.18 -13.83
CA PHE A 244 -12.88 0.91 -13.84
C PHE A 244 -13.23 1.44 -15.22
N MET A 245 -12.28 2.10 -15.87
CA MET A 245 -12.48 2.66 -17.20
C MET A 245 -12.78 1.56 -18.23
N SER A 246 -12.06 0.45 -18.17
CA SER A 246 -12.28 -0.69 -19.06
C SER A 246 -13.66 -1.33 -18.82
N TYR A 247 -14.01 -1.57 -17.56
CA TYR A 247 -15.27 -2.22 -17.20
C TYR A 247 -16.48 -1.41 -17.69
N TYR A 248 -16.57 -0.14 -17.27
CA TYR A 248 -17.69 0.71 -17.65
C TYR A 248 -17.64 1.14 -19.11
N GLY A 249 -16.47 1.47 -19.65
CA GLY A 249 -16.32 1.89 -21.04
C GLY A 249 -16.72 0.78 -22.03
N ARG A 250 -16.31 -0.46 -21.77
CA ARG A 250 -16.75 -1.61 -22.59
C ARG A 250 -18.23 -1.88 -22.46
N HIS A 251 -18.79 -1.76 -21.25
CA HIS A 251 -20.24 -1.88 -21.04
C HIS A 251 -21.00 -0.82 -21.84
N PHE A 252 -20.57 0.46 -21.78
CA PHE A 252 -21.18 1.55 -22.53
C PHE A 252 -21.15 1.30 -24.05
N LEU A 253 -19.99 0.92 -24.59
CA LEU A 253 -19.85 0.62 -26.03
C LEU A 253 -20.72 -0.56 -26.46
N LYS A 254 -20.82 -1.59 -25.62
CA LYS A 254 -21.71 -2.75 -25.88
C LYS A 254 -23.18 -2.32 -25.95
N GLN A 255 -23.64 -1.41 -25.06
CA GLN A 255 -25.01 -0.89 -25.11
C GLN A 255 -25.29 -0.04 -26.38
N ALA A 256 -24.23 0.54 -26.96
CA ALA A 256 -24.28 1.27 -28.23
C ALA A 256 -24.14 0.38 -29.47
N GLY A 257 -24.07 -0.96 -29.32
CA GLY A 257 -23.93 -1.90 -30.42
C GLY A 257 -22.49 -2.03 -30.98
N ARG A 258 -21.48 -1.69 -30.20
CA ARG A 258 -20.05 -1.73 -30.60
C ARG A 258 -19.25 -2.72 -29.77
#